data_0e86d1ff089d7dcf0c6836a0241da11e
#
_entry.id   0e86d1ff089d7dcf0c6836a0241da11e
#
_cell.length_a   1.000
_cell.length_b   1.000
_cell.length_c   1.000
_cell.angle_alpha   90.00
_cell.angle_beta   90.00
_cell.angle_gamma   90.00
#
_symmetry.space_group_name_H-M   'P 1'
#
loop_
_entity.id
_entity.type
_entity.pdbx_description
1 polymer ?
#
loop_
_entity_poly.entity_id
_entity_poly.type
_entity_poly.pdbx_seq_one_letter_code
_entity_poly.pdbx_strand_id
1 'polypeptide(L)'
;MKLNRSGLLAALLGVALVATAAPLKTDPAKSTVSAVFKQMNVPVEAPFKKFSAQIDYDAAKPDLAKASVEIDTASLDVGEAEMNKEVAKKDWFNSAQFPKASFVSSAIKSAGAGKLSVTGKLTIKGKSNDVSFPLTVKSEGGKQVFEGALPIKRLAYSVGEGEWKDTSMVADEVTIKFRVTAGQ
;
A
#
# COMPACT_ATOMS: atom_id res chain seq x y z
N MET A 1 -37.87 2.64 -67.04
CA MET A 1 -37.20 3.61 -66.26
C MET A 1 -37.22 3.14 -64.77
N LYS A 2 -36.16 2.46 -64.28
CA LYS A 2 -36.12 1.84 -62.97
C LYS A 2 -35.17 2.67 -62.08
N LEU A 3 -35.67 3.36 -61.02
CA LEU A 3 -34.86 4.07 -60.03
C LEU A 3 -34.37 3.05 -58.98
N ASN A 4 -33.08 2.93 -58.90
CA ASN A 4 -32.36 2.21 -57.84
C ASN A 4 -32.17 3.14 -56.65
N ARG A 5 -32.75 2.80 -55.50
CA ARG A 5 -32.51 3.47 -54.23
C ARG A 5 -31.47 2.65 -53.45
N SER A 6 -30.20 3.05 -53.51
CA SER A 6 -29.14 2.53 -52.67
C SER A 6 -29.24 3.18 -51.28
N GLY A 7 -29.64 2.40 -50.28
CA GLY A 7 -29.61 2.83 -48.88
C GLY A 7 -28.21 2.79 -48.31
N LEU A 8 -27.70 3.93 -47.86
CA LEU A 8 -26.44 4.06 -47.16
C LEU A 8 -26.70 3.72 -45.67
N LEU A 9 -26.24 2.55 -45.22
CA LEU A 9 -26.20 2.20 -43.80
C LEU A 9 -24.97 2.86 -43.17
N ALA A 10 -25.17 3.95 -42.44
CA ALA A 10 -24.13 4.55 -41.60
C ALA A 10 -24.00 3.75 -40.30
N ALA A 11 -22.94 2.95 -40.17
CA ALA A 11 -22.58 2.29 -38.92
C ALA A 11 -21.94 3.32 -37.95
N LEU A 12 -22.71 3.73 -36.95
CA LEU A 12 -22.18 4.52 -35.81
C LEU A 12 -21.35 3.57 -34.91
N LEU A 13 -20.03 3.60 -35.05
CA LEU A 13 -19.13 3.03 -34.05
C LEU A 13 -19.21 3.93 -32.80
N GLY A 14 -19.95 3.48 -31.80
CA GLY A 14 -19.91 4.07 -30.45
C GLY A 14 -18.59 3.77 -29.78
N VAL A 15 -17.68 4.73 -29.71
CA VAL A 15 -16.49 4.67 -28.83
C VAL A 15 -16.99 4.79 -27.41
N ALA A 16 -17.02 3.68 -26.67
CA ALA A 16 -17.25 3.71 -25.23
C ALA A 16 -16.04 4.37 -24.57
N LEU A 17 -16.19 5.62 -24.14
CA LEU A 17 -15.21 6.23 -23.22
C LEU A 17 -15.25 5.44 -21.91
N VAL A 18 -14.19 4.69 -21.65
CA VAL A 18 -13.94 4.12 -20.33
C VAL A 18 -13.53 5.29 -19.42
N ALA A 19 -14.48 5.80 -18.65
CA ALA A 19 -14.19 6.77 -17.62
C ALA A 19 -13.32 6.09 -16.55
N THR A 20 -12.04 6.40 -16.53
CA THR A 20 -11.17 6.06 -15.41
C THR A 20 -11.52 6.97 -14.24
N ALA A 21 -11.80 6.38 -13.07
CA ALA A 21 -12.00 7.17 -11.86
C ALA A 21 -10.72 8.00 -11.62
N ALA A 22 -10.90 9.27 -11.23
CA ALA A 22 -9.75 10.10 -10.86
C ALA A 22 -9.10 9.55 -9.58
N PRO A 23 -7.75 9.58 -9.47
CA PRO A 23 -7.08 9.13 -8.27
C PRO A 23 -7.59 9.87 -7.03
N LEU A 24 -7.81 9.13 -5.95
CA LEU A 24 -8.21 9.72 -4.67
C LEU A 24 -7.01 10.43 -4.04
N LYS A 25 -7.24 11.61 -3.48
CA LYS A 25 -6.23 12.35 -2.70
C LYS A 25 -6.17 11.78 -1.28
N THR A 26 -5.00 11.32 -0.87
CA THR A 26 -4.74 10.90 0.51
C THR A 26 -4.78 12.10 1.45
N ASP A 27 -5.42 11.96 2.60
CA ASP A 27 -5.41 12.92 3.71
C ASP A 27 -4.33 12.48 4.73
N PRO A 28 -3.12 13.09 4.73
CA PRO A 28 -2.03 12.64 5.60
C PRO A 28 -2.34 12.81 7.10
N ALA A 29 -3.15 13.82 7.45
CA ALA A 29 -3.50 14.08 8.85
C ALA A 29 -4.47 13.02 9.43
N LYS A 30 -5.16 12.27 8.55
CA LYS A 30 -6.11 11.21 8.92
C LYS A 30 -5.64 9.82 8.47
N SER A 31 -4.35 9.71 8.12
CA SER A 31 -3.77 8.46 7.64
C SER A 31 -2.56 8.08 8.47
N THR A 32 -2.40 6.79 8.71
CA THR A 32 -1.28 6.22 9.47
C THR A 32 -0.76 4.97 8.79
N VAL A 33 0.56 4.78 8.86
CA VAL A 33 1.23 3.52 8.53
C VAL A 33 2.22 3.24 9.64
N SER A 34 2.15 2.06 10.25
CA SER A 34 2.99 1.66 11.38
C SER A 34 3.59 0.28 11.17
N ALA A 35 4.79 0.06 11.69
CA ALA A 35 5.36 -1.25 11.90
C ALA A 35 5.04 -1.71 13.32
N VAL A 36 4.41 -2.88 13.47
CA VAL A 36 4.14 -3.53 14.75
C VAL A 36 5.01 -4.76 14.86
N PHE A 37 5.85 -4.82 15.87
CA PHE A 37 6.81 -5.92 16.09
C PHE A 37 6.98 -6.20 17.59
N LYS A 38 7.68 -7.27 17.93
CA LYS A 38 8.06 -7.56 19.31
C LYS A 38 9.55 -7.32 19.52
N GLN A 39 9.88 -6.57 20.55
CA GLN A 39 11.24 -6.41 21.06
C GLN A 39 11.31 -7.03 22.45
N MET A 40 12.15 -8.06 22.63
CA MET A 40 12.21 -8.87 23.85
C MET A 40 10.82 -9.32 24.34
N ASN A 41 10.00 -9.80 23.41
CA ASN A 41 8.59 -10.20 23.58
C ASN A 41 7.61 -9.06 23.96
N VAL A 42 8.05 -7.81 24.05
CA VAL A 42 7.18 -6.66 24.28
C VAL A 42 6.70 -6.10 22.94
N PRO A 43 5.38 -5.95 22.72
CA PRO A 43 4.86 -5.33 21.50
C PRO A 43 5.27 -3.86 21.41
N VAL A 44 5.75 -3.46 20.23
CA VAL A 44 6.09 -2.07 19.87
C VAL A 44 5.33 -1.71 18.62
N GLU A 45 4.68 -0.57 18.59
CA GLU A 45 4.09 0.04 17.39
C GLU A 45 4.86 1.31 17.06
N ALA A 46 5.52 1.32 15.90
CA ALA A 46 6.35 2.42 15.42
C ALA A 46 5.74 3.01 14.14
N PRO A 47 5.25 4.27 14.15
CA PRO A 47 4.70 4.89 12.96
C PRO A 47 5.80 5.38 12.01
N PHE A 48 5.50 5.34 10.70
CA PHE A 48 6.24 6.09 9.70
C PHE A 48 5.63 7.49 9.57
N LYS A 49 6.43 8.52 9.82
CA LYS A 49 5.96 9.92 9.80
C LYS A 49 5.80 10.48 8.40
N LYS A 50 6.41 9.84 7.38
CA LYS A 50 6.37 10.30 5.99
C LYS A 50 6.05 9.13 5.06
N PHE A 51 4.93 9.23 4.39
CA PHE A 51 4.49 8.31 3.34
C PHE A 51 3.57 9.02 2.37
N SER A 52 3.38 8.43 1.20
CA SER A 52 2.38 8.84 0.22
C SER A 52 1.64 7.61 -0.31
N ALA A 53 0.38 7.78 -0.67
CA ALA A 53 -0.42 6.74 -1.30
C ALA A 53 -1.18 7.33 -2.48
N GLN A 54 -1.22 6.59 -3.58
CA GLN A 54 -2.06 6.85 -4.73
C GLN A 54 -3.05 5.70 -4.85
N ILE A 55 -4.33 6.02 -4.84
CA ILE A 55 -5.41 5.02 -4.81
C ILE A 55 -6.44 5.39 -5.87
N ASP A 56 -6.58 4.52 -6.85
CA ASP A 56 -7.68 4.56 -7.82
C ASP A 56 -8.74 3.59 -7.32
N TYR A 57 -9.87 4.10 -6.85
CA TYR A 57 -10.93 3.27 -6.30
C TYR A 57 -12.31 3.80 -6.69
N ASP A 58 -13.12 2.90 -7.22
CA ASP A 58 -14.54 3.09 -7.47
C ASP A 58 -15.31 1.98 -6.73
N ALA A 59 -16.17 2.37 -5.80
CA ALA A 59 -16.96 1.42 -5.02
C ALA A 59 -17.92 0.56 -5.88
N ALA A 60 -18.32 1.05 -7.07
CA ALA A 60 -19.12 0.31 -8.01
C ALA A 60 -18.31 -0.72 -8.83
N LYS A 61 -16.98 -0.55 -8.90
CA LYS A 61 -16.05 -1.38 -9.69
C LYS A 61 -14.78 -1.70 -8.91
N PRO A 62 -14.86 -2.30 -7.71
CA PRO A 62 -13.72 -2.49 -6.83
C PRO A 62 -12.60 -3.34 -7.44
N ASP A 63 -12.93 -4.25 -8.36
CA ASP A 63 -11.95 -5.12 -9.03
C ASP A 63 -11.06 -4.39 -10.07
N LEU A 64 -11.38 -3.15 -10.39
CA LEU A 64 -10.55 -2.26 -11.23
C LEU A 64 -9.63 -1.36 -10.40
N ALA A 65 -9.73 -1.42 -9.08
CA ALA A 65 -8.93 -0.60 -8.18
C ALA A 65 -7.43 -0.85 -8.34
N LYS A 66 -6.65 0.22 -8.12
CA LYS A 66 -5.18 0.18 -8.08
C LYS A 66 -4.70 0.97 -6.88
N ALA A 67 -3.59 0.53 -6.32
CA ALA A 67 -2.95 1.24 -5.21
C ALA A 67 -1.43 1.18 -5.34
N SER A 68 -0.78 2.30 -5.04
CA SER A 68 0.66 2.37 -4.81
C SER A 68 0.94 3.18 -3.56
N VAL A 69 1.91 2.74 -2.78
CA VAL A 69 2.32 3.39 -1.54
C VAL A 69 3.83 3.52 -1.54
N GLU A 70 4.34 4.69 -1.17
CA GLU A 70 5.75 4.93 -0.90
C GLU A 70 5.91 5.40 0.55
N ILE A 71 6.92 4.88 1.23
CA ILE A 71 7.24 5.18 2.62
C ILE A 71 8.70 5.64 2.69
N ASP A 72 8.95 6.78 3.33
CA ASP A 72 10.31 7.22 3.68
C ASP A 72 10.83 6.34 4.81
N THR A 73 11.85 5.52 4.53
CA THR A 73 12.39 4.56 5.50
C THR A 73 13.07 5.21 6.70
N ALA A 74 13.61 6.43 6.54
CA ALA A 74 14.20 7.20 7.63
C ALA A 74 13.14 7.85 8.54
N SER A 75 11.86 7.77 8.21
CA SER A 75 10.77 8.37 8.96
C SER A 75 10.15 7.46 10.02
N LEU A 76 10.65 6.23 10.18
CA LEU A 76 10.21 5.34 11.26
C LEU A 76 10.54 5.96 12.61
N ASP A 77 9.54 6.05 13.48
CA ASP A 77 9.68 6.58 14.81
C ASP A 77 9.44 5.48 15.86
N VAL A 78 10.53 4.98 16.42
CA VAL A 78 10.50 3.96 17.50
C VAL A 78 10.47 4.58 18.90
N GLY A 79 10.27 5.91 18.99
CA GLY A 79 10.10 6.65 20.26
C GLY A 79 11.37 7.29 20.80
N GLU A 80 12.56 6.89 20.34
CA GLU A 80 13.84 7.40 20.81
C GLU A 80 14.73 7.83 19.65
N ALA A 81 15.31 9.04 19.73
CA ALA A 81 16.10 9.63 18.64
C ALA A 81 17.30 8.78 18.23
N GLU A 82 18.00 8.17 19.18
CA GLU A 82 19.16 7.32 18.88
C GLU A 82 18.74 6.01 18.21
N MET A 83 17.64 5.41 18.63
CA MET A 83 17.08 4.22 17.98
C MET A 83 16.55 4.54 16.58
N ASN A 84 15.95 5.74 16.37
CA ASN A 84 15.55 6.19 15.05
C ASN A 84 16.74 6.32 14.08
N LYS A 85 17.91 6.77 14.59
CA LYS A 85 19.16 6.78 13.82
C LYS A 85 19.66 5.36 13.54
N GLU A 86 19.55 4.45 14.52
CA GLU A 86 20.02 3.07 14.39
C GLU A 86 19.24 2.33 13.28
N VAL A 87 17.90 2.41 13.28
CA VAL A 87 17.07 1.73 12.28
C VAL A 87 17.26 2.28 10.85
N ALA A 88 17.83 3.47 10.69
CA ALA A 88 18.20 4.02 9.40
C ALA A 88 19.54 3.50 8.85
N LYS A 89 20.40 2.88 9.69
CA LYS A 89 21.72 2.38 9.30
C LYS A 89 21.67 1.15 8.41
N LYS A 90 22.87 0.75 7.92
CA LYS A 90 23.09 -0.32 6.93
C LYS A 90 22.48 -1.67 7.34
N ASP A 91 22.56 -2.04 8.60
CA ASP A 91 22.07 -3.33 9.10
C ASP A 91 20.54 -3.38 9.18
N TRP A 92 19.90 -2.22 9.22
CA TRP A 92 18.45 -2.06 9.19
C TRP A 92 17.96 -1.63 7.80
N PHE A 93 17.33 -0.47 7.68
CA PHE A 93 16.77 -0.02 6.40
C PHE A 93 17.81 0.43 5.39
N ASN A 94 19.02 0.83 5.84
CA ASN A 94 20.03 1.46 4.99
C ASN A 94 19.43 2.63 4.20
N SER A 95 18.77 3.53 4.92
CA SER A 95 17.95 4.60 4.34
C SER A 95 18.75 5.55 3.43
N ALA A 96 20.07 5.65 3.62
CA ALA A 96 20.96 6.41 2.75
C ALA A 96 21.00 5.84 1.32
N GLN A 97 20.95 4.51 1.17
CA GLN A 97 20.97 3.82 -0.11
C GLN A 97 19.55 3.48 -0.59
N PHE A 98 18.64 3.19 0.33
CA PHE A 98 17.27 2.80 0.06
C PHE A 98 16.30 3.73 0.81
N PRO A 99 16.18 4.99 0.38
CA PRO A 99 15.38 5.99 1.10
C PRO A 99 13.89 5.67 1.13
N LYS A 100 13.42 4.80 0.22
CA LYS A 100 12.02 4.44 0.12
C LYS A 100 11.79 2.94 0.19
N ALA A 101 10.74 2.55 0.90
CA ALA A 101 10.04 1.30 0.71
C ALA A 101 8.78 1.56 -0.12
N SER A 102 8.34 0.58 -0.92
CA SER A 102 7.19 0.76 -1.81
C SER A 102 6.32 -0.48 -1.88
N PHE A 103 5.04 -0.26 -2.06
CA PHE A 103 4.06 -1.28 -2.42
C PHE A 103 3.35 -0.88 -3.71
N VAL A 104 3.17 -1.84 -4.62
CA VAL A 104 2.37 -1.65 -5.85
C VAL A 104 1.43 -2.84 -5.99
N SER A 105 0.13 -2.57 -6.06
CA SER A 105 -0.87 -3.62 -6.26
C SER A 105 -0.76 -4.21 -7.68
N SER A 106 -0.85 -5.53 -7.77
CA SER A 106 -1.00 -6.27 -9.03
C SER A 106 -2.46 -6.68 -9.27
N ALA A 107 -3.21 -6.91 -8.20
CA ALA A 107 -4.64 -7.19 -8.25
C ALA A 107 -5.32 -6.75 -6.96
N ILE A 108 -6.52 -6.20 -7.11
CA ILE A 108 -7.44 -5.93 -6.00
C ILE A 108 -8.76 -6.59 -6.37
N LYS A 109 -9.33 -7.39 -5.46
CA LYS A 109 -10.56 -8.16 -5.68
C LYS A 109 -11.55 -7.92 -4.57
N SER A 110 -12.82 -7.81 -4.92
CA SER A 110 -13.89 -7.77 -3.93
C SER A 110 -13.95 -9.10 -3.15
N ALA A 111 -14.05 -9.00 -1.83
CA ALA A 111 -14.18 -10.14 -0.90
C ALA A 111 -15.48 -10.04 -0.07
N GLY A 112 -16.46 -9.28 -0.55
CA GLY A 112 -17.74 -9.00 0.11
C GLY A 112 -17.90 -7.52 0.44
N ALA A 113 -19.02 -7.17 1.05
CA ALA A 113 -19.34 -5.78 1.35
C ALA A 113 -18.26 -5.08 2.18
N GLY A 114 -17.61 -4.07 1.59
CA GLY A 114 -16.55 -3.29 2.23
C GLY A 114 -15.26 -4.07 2.51
N LYS A 115 -15.06 -5.25 1.92
CA LYS A 115 -13.84 -6.06 2.07
C LYS A 115 -13.18 -6.26 0.72
N LEU A 116 -11.86 -6.14 0.69
CA LEU A 116 -11.03 -6.38 -0.50
C LEU A 116 -9.91 -7.36 -0.15
N SER A 117 -9.53 -8.17 -1.13
CA SER A 117 -8.28 -8.92 -1.12
C SER A 117 -7.30 -8.22 -2.05
N VAL A 118 -6.15 -7.85 -1.52
CA VAL A 118 -5.11 -7.11 -2.25
C VAL A 118 -3.91 -8.00 -2.43
N THR A 119 -3.43 -8.10 -3.66
CA THR A 119 -2.16 -8.75 -4.01
C THR A 119 -1.25 -7.72 -4.67
N GLY A 120 0.03 -7.77 -4.39
CA GLY A 120 0.98 -6.82 -4.96
C GLY A 120 2.41 -7.14 -4.60
N LYS A 121 3.30 -6.27 -5.01
CA LYS A 121 4.73 -6.36 -4.77
C LYS A 121 5.14 -5.35 -3.71
N LEU A 122 5.72 -5.85 -2.63
CA LEU A 122 6.32 -5.04 -1.57
C LEU A 122 7.83 -5.05 -1.73
N THR A 123 8.42 -3.87 -1.81
CA THR A 123 9.87 -3.67 -1.92
C THR A 123 10.39 -2.92 -0.71
N ILE A 124 11.33 -3.53 0.02
CA ILE A 124 12.02 -2.93 1.16
C ILE A 124 13.51 -3.21 1.01
N LYS A 125 14.36 -2.20 1.21
CA LYS A 125 15.83 -2.31 1.12
C LYS A 125 16.29 -3.00 -0.16
N GLY A 126 15.64 -2.65 -1.30
CA GLY A 126 15.93 -3.20 -2.62
C GLY A 126 15.45 -4.64 -2.86
N LYS A 127 14.88 -5.33 -1.87
CA LYS A 127 14.30 -6.66 -2.03
C LYS A 127 12.80 -6.59 -2.23
N SER A 128 12.31 -7.32 -3.23
CA SER A 128 10.89 -7.34 -3.63
C SER A 128 10.30 -8.72 -3.42
N ASN A 129 9.17 -8.81 -2.74
CA ASN A 129 8.39 -10.02 -2.55
C ASN A 129 6.93 -9.78 -2.91
N ASP A 130 6.27 -10.81 -3.43
CA ASP A 130 4.83 -10.78 -3.64
C ASP A 130 4.13 -11.00 -2.30
N VAL A 131 3.14 -10.17 -2.02
CA VAL A 131 2.37 -10.21 -0.78
C VAL A 131 0.87 -10.18 -1.09
N SER A 132 0.08 -10.75 -0.18
CA SER A 132 -1.38 -10.71 -0.26
C SER A 132 -1.96 -10.49 1.12
N PHE A 133 -2.95 -9.60 1.22
CA PHE A 133 -3.57 -9.27 2.49
C PHE A 133 -5.02 -8.81 2.31
N PRO A 134 -5.89 -9.01 3.32
CA PRO A 134 -7.21 -8.43 3.34
C PRO A 134 -7.15 -6.96 3.77
N LEU A 135 -8.06 -6.16 3.26
CA LEU A 135 -8.34 -4.82 3.79
C LEU A 135 -9.84 -4.55 3.84
N THR A 136 -10.25 -3.62 4.67
CA THR A 136 -11.61 -3.10 4.72
C THR A 136 -11.67 -1.69 4.14
N VAL A 137 -12.76 -1.39 3.46
CA VAL A 137 -13.09 -0.04 2.96
C VAL A 137 -14.37 0.42 3.60
N LYS A 138 -14.35 1.63 4.17
CA LYS A 138 -15.52 2.28 4.77
C LYS A 138 -15.66 3.69 4.21
N SER A 139 -16.88 4.17 4.07
CA SER A 139 -17.14 5.58 3.75
C SER A 139 -17.34 6.36 5.04
N GLU A 140 -16.51 7.36 5.28
CA GLU A 140 -16.58 8.23 6.46
C GLU A 140 -16.52 9.70 6.02
N GLY A 141 -17.57 10.46 6.26
CA GLY A 141 -17.61 11.91 5.93
C GLY A 141 -17.35 12.21 4.45
N GLY A 142 -17.83 11.37 3.54
CA GLY A 142 -17.63 11.55 2.10
C GLY A 142 -16.25 11.11 1.58
N LYS A 143 -15.37 10.63 2.47
CA LYS A 143 -14.07 10.04 2.11
C LYS A 143 -14.10 8.52 2.26
N GLN A 144 -13.20 7.84 1.56
CA GLN A 144 -12.96 6.40 1.73
C GLN A 144 -11.85 6.19 2.77
N VAL A 145 -12.05 5.24 3.66
CA VAL A 145 -11.06 4.84 4.65
C VAL A 145 -10.68 3.38 4.38
N PHE A 146 -9.41 3.16 4.09
CA PHE A 146 -8.81 1.86 3.80
C PHE A 146 -8.02 1.40 5.03
N GLU A 147 -8.39 0.27 5.62
CA GLU A 147 -7.74 -0.27 6.82
C GLU A 147 -7.29 -1.71 6.58
N GLY A 148 -6.07 -2.02 6.98
CA GLY A 148 -5.55 -3.37 6.84
C GLY A 148 -4.28 -3.61 7.65
N ALA A 149 -3.87 -4.88 7.65
CA ALA A 149 -2.67 -5.36 8.30
C ALA A 149 -1.99 -6.39 7.40
N LEU A 150 -0.69 -6.21 7.19
CA LEU A 150 0.13 -7.09 6.37
C LEU A 150 1.26 -7.67 7.23
N PRO A 151 1.20 -8.94 7.63
CA PRO A 151 2.32 -9.61 8.28
C PRO A 151 3.42 -9.91 7.26
N ILE A 152 4.67 -9.59 7.64
CA ILE A 152 5.87 -9.87 6.87
C ILE A 152 6.96 -10.44 7.78
N LYS A 153 8.00 -11.01 7.18
CA LYS A 153 9.25 -11.36 7.87
C LYS A 153 10.32 -10.34 7.50
N ARG A 154 10.84 -9.57 8.48
CA ARG A 154 11.82 -8.52 8.25
C ARG A 154 13.11 -9.05 7.60
N LEU A 155 13.55 -10.26 7.98
CA LEU A 155 14.76 -10.87 7.45
C LEU A 155 14.63 -11.26 5.97
N ALA A 156 13.41 -11.49 5.46
CA ALA A 156 13.16 -11.70 4.03
C ALA A 156 13.50 -10.46 3.18
N TYR A 157 13.58 -9.29 3.81
CA TYR A 157 13.98 -8.03 3.20
C TYR A 157 15.37 -7.55 3.65
N SER A 158 16.14 -8.37 4.37
CA SER A 158 17.43 -8.00 4.97
C SER A 158 17.35 -6.79 5.92
N VAL A 159 16.24 -6.63 6.61
CA VAL A 159 16.06 -5.61 7.65
C VAL A 159 16.43 -6.22 9.00
N GLY A 160 17.48 -5.69 9.64
CA GLY A 160 18.08 -6.24 10.85
C GLY A 160 19.06 -7.39 10.54
N GLU A 161 20.18 -7.03 9.91
CA GLU A 161 21.31 -7.93 9.60
C GLU A 161 22.37 -7.91 10.71
N GLY A 162 23.45 -8.64 10.55
CA GLY A 162 24.51 -8.74 11.53
C GLY A 162 24.01 -9.34 12.85
N GLU A 163 24.28 -8.68 13.96
CA GLU A 163 23.84 -9.09 15.30
C GLU A 163 22.30 -9.07 15.46
N TRP A 164 21.60 -8.23 14.67
CA TRP A 164 20.16 -8.13 14.68
C TRP A 164 19.42 -9.30 14.00
N LYS A 165 20.16 -10.27 13.43
CA LYS A 165 19.56 -11.53 12.96
C LYS A 165 19.04 -12.40 14.09
N ASP A 166 19.51 -12.19 15.30
CA ASP A 166 18.96 -12.85 16.48
C ASP A 166 17.53 -12.38 16.73
N THR A 167 16.58 -13.27 16.48
CA THR A 167 15.15 -12.98 16.61
C THR A 167 14.65 -12.98 18.04
N SER A 168 15.49 -13.31 19.02
CA SER A 168 15.18 -13.21 20.44
C SER A 168 15.13 -11.75 20.91
N MET A 169 15.96 -10.89 20.31
CA MET A 169 16.00 -9.44 20.61
C MET A 169 14.88 -8.70 19.89
N VAL A 170 14.77 -8.89 18.58
CA VAL A 170 13.71 -8.31 17.75
C VAL A 170 13.11 -9.41 16.87
N ALA A 171 11.84 -9.70 17.05
CA ALA A 171 11.16 -10.76 16.32
C ALA A 171 11.28 -10.59 14.79
N ASP A 172 11.35 -11.73 14.06
CA ASP A 172 11.37 -11.70 12.60
C ASP A 172 10.02 -11.23 12.02
N GLU A 173 8.92 -11.61 12.67
CA GLU A 173 7.57 -11.21 12.25
C GLU A 173 7.30 -9.75 12.59
N VAL A 174 6.93 -8.98 11.58
CA VAL A 174 6.50 -7.58 11.66
C VAL A 174 5.17 -7.44 10.96
N THR A 175 4.20 -6.80 11.58
CA THR A 175 2.93 -6.46 10.94
C THR A 175 2.94 -5.01 10.49
N ILE A 176 2.83 -4.77 9.20
CA ILE A 176 2.58 -3.43 8.66
C ILE A 176 1.08 -3.15 8.82
N LYS A 177 0.73 -2.25 9.72
CA LYS A 177 -0.63 -1.83 10.01
C LYS A 177 -0.87 -0.47 9.38
N PHE A 178 -2.00 -0.30 8.70
CA PHE A 178 -2.29 0.97 8.04
C PHE A 178 -3.77 1.34 8.13
N ARG A 179 -3.99 2.65 8.17
CA ARG A 179 -5.27 3.31 7.96
C ARG A 179 -5.02 4.48 7.01
N VAL A 180 -5.61 4.45 5.83
CA VAL A 180 -5.46 5.51 4.83
C VAL A 180 -6.83 6.10 4.52
N THR A 181 -6.99 7.40 4.75
CA THR A 181 -8.17 8.17 4.40
C THR A 181 -7.90 8.92 3.10
N ALA A 182 -8.77 8.72 2.10
CA ALA A 182 -8.63 9.35 0.80
C ALA A 182 -9.99 9.80 0.24
N GLY A 183 -10.00 10.87 -0.53
CA GLY A 183 -11.19 11.43 -1.15
C GLY A 183 -10.87 12.20 -2.43
N GLN A 184 -11.90 12.68 -3.11
CA GLN A 184 -11.75 13.55 -4.29
C GLN A 184 -11.34 14.96 -3.90
#